data_90f4b7e3dc8ac02273a87fe5953c5d17
#
_entry.id   90f4b7e3dc8ac02273a87fe5953c5d17
#
_cell.length_a   1.000
_cell.length_b   1.000
_cell.length_c   1.000
_cell.angle_alpha   90.00
_cell.angle_beta   90.00
_cell.angle_gamma   90.00
#
_symmetry.space_group_name_H-M   'P 1'
#
loop_
_entity.id
_entity.type
_entity.pdbx_description
1 polymer ?
#
loop_
_entity_poly.entity_id
_entity_poly.type
_entity_poly.pdbx_seq_one_letter_code
_entity_poly.pdbx_strand_id
1 'polypeptide(L)'
;MVNSQPVQPHRGEIWFVRIPSDPPDKHARPVIVVSLEVRNQHPRASTVLVVPLSTTLRGFDTHVRLEPGETGFGELSEAQAENISTVRKESLVPSRSRLRTISAIRLGQIAKCVVLAMGILDI
;
A
#
# COMPACT_ATOMS: atom_id res chain seq x y z
N MET A 1 7.62 -17.02 26.59
CA MET A 1 7.05 -15.68 26.46
C MET A 1 7.37 -15.12 25.08
N VAL A 2 6.36 -14.67 24.40
CA VAL A 2 6.54 -14.12 23.08
C VAL A 2 6.96 -12.65 23.20
N ASN A 3 8.00 -12.30 22.50
CA ASN A 3 8.42 -10.92 22.41
C ASN A 3 7.44 -10.15 21.51
N SER A 4 6.67 -9.26 22.10
CA SER A 4 5.63 -8.52 21.37
C SER A 4 6.19 -7.27 20.71
N GLN A 5 7.25 -7.43 19.91
CA GLN A 5 7.78 -6.31 19.13
C GLN A 5 6.71 -5.75 18.21
N PRO A 6 6.55 -4.42 18.13
CA PRO A 6 5.62 -3.83 17.16
C PRO A 6 6.00 -4.22 15.74
N VAL A 7 5.00 -4.38 14.89
CA VAL A 7 5.21 -4.60 13.47
C VAL A 7 5.88 -3.36 12.88
N GLN A 8 6.98 -3.57 12.16
CA GLN A 8 7.71 -2.48 11.49
C GLN A 8 7.75 -2.80 9.98
N PRO A 9 6.73 -2.38 9.25
CA PRO A 9 6.68 -2.63 7.81
C PRO A 9 7.71 -1.79 7.08
N HIS A 10 8.19 -2.32 5.94
CA HIS A 10 9.13 -1.60 5.09
C HIS A 10 8.41 -0.96 3.91
N ARG A 11 8.94 0.17 3.46
CA ARG A 11 8.39 0.87 2.30
C ARG A 11 8.45 -0.02 1.07
N GLY A 12 7.34 -0.10 0.36
CA GLY A 12 7.20 -0.94 -0.83
C GLY A 12 6.64 -2.32 -0.56
N GLU A 13 6.58 -2.74 0.70
CA GLU A 13 6.02 -4.05 1.04
C GLU A 13 4.51 -4.07 0.84
N ILE A 14 3.99 -5.22 0.47
CA ILE A 14 2.56 -5.47 0.37
C ILE A 14 2.10 -6.17 1.64
N TRP A 15 1.11 -5.58 2.29
CA TRP A 15 0.46 -6.12 3.48
C TRP A 15 -1.04 -6.20 3.23
N PHE A 16 -1.76 -6.90 4.10
CA PHE A 16 -3.22 -6.90 4.07
C PHE A 16 -3.74 -6.09 5.24
N VAL A 17 -4.78 -5.30 4.99
CA VAL A 17 -5.41 -4.50 6.04
C VAL A 17 -6.84 -4.19 5.63
N ARG A 18 -7.70 -4.04 6.63
CA ARG A 18 -9.04 -3.53 6.40
C ARG A 18 -8.96 -2.00 6.33
N ILE A 19 -9.38 -1.44 5.20
CA ILE A 19 -9.37 0.01 5.01
C ILE A 19 -10.55 0.61 5.77
N PRO A 20 -10.34 1.59 6.67
CA PRO A 20 -11.44 2.15 7.47
C PRO A 20 -12.58 2.74 6.65
N SER A 21 -12.29 3.27 5.46
CA SER A 21 -13.30 3.86 4.58
C SER A 21 -14.06 2.84 3.75
N ASP A 22 -13.63 1.59 3.73
CA ASP A 22 -14.35 0.53 3.01
C ASP A 22 -15.67 0.19 3.72
N PRO A 23 -16.67 -0.32 2.99
CA PRO A 23 -17.90 -0.80 3.61
C PRO A 23 -17.63 -1.87 4.67
N PRO A 24 -18.46 -1.94 5.73
CA PRO A 24 -18.20 -2.88 6.84
C PRO A 24 -18.11 -4.34 6.46
N ASP A 25 -18.73 -4.74 5.36
CA ASP A 25 -18.71 -6.13 4.87
C ASP A 25 -17.48 -6.43 4.01
N LYS A 26 -16.65 -5.43 3.71
CA LYS A 26 -15.47 -5.66 2.89
C LYS A 26 -14.34 -6.23 3.73
N HIS A 27 -13.71 -7.27 3.17
CA HIS A 27 -12.59 -7.95 3.83
C HIS A 27 -11.29 -7.15 3.71
N ALA A 28 -10.25 -7.63 4.38
CA ALA A 28 -8.92 -7.05 4.27
C ALA A 28 -8.46 -7.04 2.81
N ARG A 29 -7.80 -5.95 2.43
CA ARG A 29 -7.31 -5.71 1.07
C ARG A 29 -5.80 -5.70 1.06
N PRO A 30 -5.18 -6.09 -0.06
CA PRO A 30 -3.76 -5.87 -0.23
C PRO A 30 -3.47 -4.38 -0.39
N VAL A 31 -2.44 -3.92 0.29
CA VAL A 31 -2.00 -2.52 0.26
C VAL A 31 -0.49 -2.46 0.14
N ILE A 32 0.01 -1.40 -0.47
CA ILE A 32 1.45 -1.12 -0.53
C ILE A 32 1.76 -0.07 0.53
N VAL A 33 2.79 -0.32 1.35
CA VAL A 33 3.29 0.67 2.29
C VAL A 33 4.09 1.71 1.52
N VAL A 34 3.65 2.96 1.54
CA VAL A 34 4.25 4.03 0.74
C VAL A 34 4.89 5.14 1.60
N SER A 35 4.69 5.11 2.91
CA SER A 35 5.29 6.11 3.80
C SER A 35 6.80 5.95 3.88
N LEU A 36 7.46 7.03 4.29
CA LEU A 36 8.92 7.06 4.43
C LEU A 36 9.41 5.98 5.37
N GLU A 37 10.53 5.37 5.02
CA GLU A 37 11.10 4.29 5.81
C GLU A 37 11.46 4.75 7.23
N VAL A 38 11.95 5.97 7.38
CA VAL A 38 12.26 6.49 8.71
C VAL A 38 11.01 6.52 9.60
N ARG A 39 9.86 6.83 9.04
CA ARG A 39 8.59 6.76 9.76
C ARG A 39 8.17 5.32 10.03
N ASN A 40 8.28 4.46 9.01
CA ASN A 40 7.86 3.07 9.12
C ASN A 40 8.62 2.35 10.23
N GLN A 41 9.90 2.67 10.40
CA GLN A 41 10.77 2.02 11.39
C GLN A 41 10.78 2.72 12.73
N HIS A 42 10.12 3.87 12.85
CA HIS A 42 10.15 4.64 14.11
C HIS A 42 9.21 4.00 15.14
N PRO A 43 9.72 3.64 16.33
CA PRO A 43 8.92 2.91 17.32
C PRO A 43 7.74 3.72 17.87
N ARG A 44 7.81 5.04 17.81
CA ARG A 44 6.71 5.91 18.27
C ARG A 44 5.68 6.22 17.19
N ALA A 45 5.98 5.94 15.92
CA ALA A 45 5.01 6.12 14.86
C ALA A 45 4.09 4.90 14.81
N SER A 46 2.84 5.06 15.20
CA SER A 46 1.88 3.96 15.28
C SER A 46 1.17 3.69 13.96
N THR A 47 1.36 4.56 12.97
CA THR A 47 0.65 4.46 11.68
C THR A 47 1.61 4.52 10.52
N VAL A 48 1.13 4.01 9.39
CA VAL A 48 1.81 4.11 8.09
C VAL A 48 0.82 4.56 7.04
N LEU A 49 1.34 5.08 5.93
CA LEU A 49 0.53 5.39 4.76
C LEU A 49 0.55 4.19 3.82
N VAL A 50 -0.61 3.83 3.31
CA VAL A 50 -0.77 2.70 2.41
C VAL A 50 -1.61 3.11 1.20
N VAL A 51 -1.34 2.46 0.05
CA VAL A 51 -2.11 2.61 -1.17
C VAL A 51 -2.75 1.25 -1.48
N PRO A 52 -4.07 1.18 -1.61
CA PRO A 52 -4.74 -0.08 -1.90
C PRO A 52 -4.44 -0.60 -3.31
N LEU A 53 -4.39 -1.92 -3.43
CA LEU A 53 -4.33 -2.63 -4.70
C LEU A 53 -5.70 -3.21 -5.03
N SER A 54 -6.05 -3.22 -6.31
CA SER A 54 -7.29 -3.81 -6.80
C SER A 54 -7.04 -4.55 -8.09
N THR A 55 -7.70 -5.70 -8.26
CA THR A 55 -7.69 -6.41 -9.53
C THR A 55 -8.78 -5.90 -10.49
N THR A 56 -9.63 -4.99 -10.04
CA THR A 56 -10.55 -4.28 -10.92
C THR A 56 -9.78 -3.17 -11.64
N LEU A 57 -9.60 -3.34 -12.95
CA LEU A 57 -8.82 -2.40 -13.75
C LEU A 57 -9.72 -1.29 -14.27
N ARG A 58 -9.50 -0.08 -13.80
CA ARG A 58 -10.30 1.10 -14.18
C ARG A 58 -9.58 2.03 -15.14
N GLY A 59 -8.23 1.97 -15.18
CA GLY A 59 -7.42 2.81 -16.04
C GLY A 59 -7.47 4.29 -15.72
N PHE A 60 -7.74 4.66 -14.47
CA PHE A 60 -7.74 6.07 -14.06
C PHE A 60 -6.32 6.64 -14.08
N ASP A 61 -6.21 7.94 -14.31
CA ASP A 61 -4.90 8.63 -14.32
C ASP A 61 -4.20 8.57 -12.96
N THR A 62 -4.97 8.36 -11.89
CA THR A 62 -4.43 8.23 -10.53
C THR A 62 -4.14 6.79 -10.15
N HIS A 63 -4.22 5.86 -11.09
CA HIS A 63 -3.90 4.46 -10.84
C HIS A 63 -2.61 4.07 -11.55
N VAL A 64 -1.83 3.20 -10.94
CA VAL A 64 -0.63 2.62 -11.53
C VAL A 64 -0.86 1.13 -11.73
N ARG A 65 -0.77 0.68 -12.98
CA ARG A 65 -0.93 -0.74 -13.29
C ARG A 65 0.34 -1.50 -12.94
N LEU A 66 0.16 -2.62 -12.25
CA LEU A 66 1.26 -3.49 -11.83
C LEU A 66 1.04 -4.90 -12.39
N GLU A 67 2.12 -5.46 -12.94
CA GLU A 67 2.11 -6.81 -13.50
C GLU A 67 2.16 -7.87 -12.39
N PRO A 68 1.70 -9.09 -12.65
CA PRO A 68 1.78 -10.18 -11.66
C PRO A 68 3.18 -10.40 -11.13
N GLY A 69 4.21 -10.27 -11.99
CA GLY A 69 5.61 -10.44 -11.59
C GLY A 69 6.10 -9.36 -10.63
N GLU A 70 5.45 -8.20 -10.61
CA GLU A 70 5.83 -7.10 -9.73
C GLU A 70 5.22 -7.23 -8.35
N THR A 71 4.02 -7.78 -8.26
CA THR A 71 3.28 -7.91 -6.99
C THR A 71 3.41 -9.30 -6.37
N GLY A 72 3.50 -10.32 -7.20
CA GLY A 72 3.39 -11.71 -6.77
C GLY A 72 1.96 -12.23 -6.82
N PHE A 73 1.00 -11.41 -7.23
CA PHE A 73 -0.37 -11.87 -7.47
C PHE A 73 -0.46 -12.60 -8.81
N GLY A 74 -1.50 -13.42 -8.97
CA GLY A 74 -1.70 -14.18 -10.20
C GLY A 74 -2.27 -13.39 -11.36
N GLU A 75 -2.62 -12.12 -11.18
CA GLU A 75 -3.26 -11.31 -12.20
C GLU A 75 -2.83 -9.85 -12.10
N LEU A 76 -3.14 -9.08 -13.14
CA LEU A 76 -2.89 -7.64 -13.16
C LEU A 76 -3.64 -6.95 -12.03
N SER A 77 -3.02 -5.91 -11.48
CA SER A 77 -3.67 -5.07 -10.46
C SER A 77 -3.35 -3.61 -10.71
N GLU A 78 -4.10 -2.76 -10.05
CA GLU A 78 -3.86 -1.32 -10.07
C GLU A 78 -3.66 -0.82 -8.64
N ALA A 79 -2.64 0.00 -8.44
CA ALA A 79 -2.46 0.75 -7.21
C ALA A 79 -3.33 2.00 -7.30
N GLN A 80 -4.26 2.14 -6.38
CA GLN A 80 -5.25 3.22 -6.37
C GLN A 80 -4.72 4.40 -5.55
N ALA A 81 -3.88 5.23 -6.15
CA ALA A 81 -3.18 6.27 -5.42
C ALA A 81 -4.11 7.30 -4.78
N GLU A 82 -5.26 7.59 -5.40
CA GLU A 82 -6.22 8.53 -4.81
C GLU A 82 -6.84 8.00 -3.52
N ASN A 83 -6.74 6.71 -3.27
CA ASN A 83 -7.27 6.07 -2.05
C ASN A 83 -6.21 5.86 -0.98
N ILE A 84 -5.11 6.61 -1.07
CA ILE A 84 -4.07 6.56 -0.03
C ILE A 84 -4.72 6.76 1.35
N SER A 85 -4.34 5.92 2.29
CA SER A 85 -4.97 5.88 3.61
C SER A 85 -3.93 5.75 4.70
N THR A 86 -4.25 6.28 5.87
CA THR A 86 -3.48 6.05 7.08
C THR A 86 -4.06 4.85 7.80
N VAL A 87 -3.22 3.88 8.12
CA VAL A 87 -3.64 2.71 8.90
C VAL A 87 -2.69 2.47 10.06
N ARG A 88 -3.19 1.82 11.10
CA ARG A 88 -2.37 1.49 12.27
C ARG A 88 -1.46 0.31 11.91
N LYS A 89 -0.20 0.38 12.33
CA LYS A 89 0.74 -0.73 12.12
C LYS A 89 0.22 -2.04 12.68
N GLU A 90 -0.42 -1.99 13.84
CA GLU A 90 -0.96 -3.18 14.49
C GLU A 90 -2.09 -3.84 13.68
N SER A 91 -2.71 -3.10 12.76
CA SER A 91 -3.78 -3.64 11.91
C SER A 91 -3.25 -4.35 10.67
N LEU A 92 -1.96 -4.23 10.39
CA LEU A 92 -1.35 -4.88 9.22
C LEU A 92 -1.24 -6.38 9.44
N VAL A 93 -1.66 -7.13 8.43
CA VAL A 93 -1.56 -8.58 8.44
C VAL A 93 -0.59 -8.99 7.34
N PRO A 94 0.45 -9.79 7.64
CA PRO A 94 1.37 -10.24 6.61
C PRO A 94 0.65 -11.13 5.62
N SER A 95 1.10 -11.08 4.36
CA SER A 95 0.58 -11.98 3.36
C SER A 95 1.07 -13.39 3.61
N ARG A 96 0.18 -14.37 3.40
CA ARG A 96 0.55 -15.79 3.45
C ARG A 96 1.27 -16.26 2.20
N SER A 97 1.16 -15.50 1.12
CA SER A 97 1.85 -15.78 -0.13
C SER A 97 3.12 -14.95 -0.23
N ARG A 98 4.02 -15.36 -1.13
CA ARG A 98 5.26 -14.63 -1.36
C ARG A 98 4.99 -13.37 -2.15
N LEU A 99 4.53 -12.34 -1.48
CA LEU A 99 4.36 -11.06 -2.12
C LEU A 99 5.71 -10.37 -2.30
N ARG A 100 5.80 -9.59 -3.34
CA ARG A 100 7.04 -8.91 -3.69
C ARG A 100 7.04 -7.51 -3.13
N THR A 101 8.24 -6.97 -2.97
CA THR A 101 8.42 -5.55 -2.65
C THR A 101 8.34 -4.77 -3.96
N ILE A 102 7.53 -3.73 -3.97
CA ILE A 102 7.34 -2.91 -5.17
C ILE A 102 8.59 -2.08 -5.42
N SER A 103 9.00 -1.99 -6.69
CA SER A 103 10.23 -1.30 -7.07
C SER A 103 10.17 0.20 -6.78
N ALA A 104 11.36 0.81 -6.62
CA ALA A 104 11.45 2.24 -6.39
C ALA A 104 10.86 3.05 -7.55
N ILE A 105 10.99 2.55 -8.79
CA ILE A 105 10.43 3.23 -9.97
C ILE A 105 8.90 3.26 -9.86
N ARG A 106 8.28 2.13 -9.52
CA ARG A 106 6.82 2.06 -9.37
C ARG A 106 6.34 2.90 -8.19
N LEU A 107 7.08 2.89 -7.08
CA LEU A 107 6.75 3.73 -5.93
C LEU A 107 6.79 5.22 -6.30
N GLY A 108 7.75 5.63 -7.12
CA GLY A 108 7.80 7.00 -7.63
C GLY A 108 6.59 7.35 -8.48
N GLN A 109 6.15 6.42 -9.34
CA GLN A 109 4.94 6.62 -10.14
C GLN A 109 3.69 6.73 -9.27
N ILE A 110 3.59 5.89 -8.26
CA ILE A 110 2.47 5.94 -7.31
C ILE A 110 2.47 7.28 -6.56
N ALA A 111 3.63 7.74 -6.11
CA ALA A 111 3.73 9.02 -5.42
C ALA A 111 3.28 10.17 -6.31
N LYS A 112 3.67 10.17 -7.58
CA LYS A 112 3.21 11.18 -8.54
C LYS A 112 1.70 11.13 -8.72
N CYS A 113 1.12 9.95 -8.74
CA CYS A 113 -0.34 9.80 -8.85
C CYS A 113 -1.06 10.32 -7.60
N VAL A 114 -0.46 10.15 -6.42
CA VAL A 114 -1.02 10.74 -5.19
C VAL A 114 -1.05 12.26 -5.30
N VAL A 115 0.06 12.86 -5.76
CA VAL A 115 0.17 14.30 -5.93
C VAL A 115 -0.79 14.79 -7.00
N LEU A 116 -0.94 14.04 -8.09
CA LEU A 116 -1.92 14.34 -9.14
C LEU A 116 -3.34 14.35 -8.56
N ALA A 117 -3.67 13.36 -7.73
CA ALA A 117 -4.97 13.29 -7.08
C ALA A 117 -5.24 14.49 -6.18
N MET A 118 -4.19 15.15 -5.70
CA MET A 118 -4.29 16.38 -4.91
C MET A 118 -4.39 17.64 -5.78
N GLY A 119 -4.38 17.49 -7.10
CA GLY A 119 -4.55 18.61 -8.01
C GLY A 119 -3.25 19.28 -8.46
N ILE A 120 -2.10 18.68 -8.17
CA ILE A 120 -0.81 19.23 -8.60
C ILE A 120 -0.38 18.51 -9.88
N LEU A 121 -0.26 19.26 -10.99
CA LEU A 121 -0.08 18.69 -12.31
C LEU A 121 1.35 18.82 -12.86
N ASP A 122 2.16 19.66 -12.27
CA ASP A 122 3.48 20.04 -12.83
C ASP A 122 4.64 19.62 -11.95
N ILE A 123 4.63 18.37 -11.56
CA ILE A 123 5.72 17.81 -10.75
C ILE A 123 6.80 17.22 -11.64
#